data_45b5e99efe2f40727102ffc6f69a7db5
#
_entry.id   45b5e99efe2f40727102ffc6f69a7db5
#
_cell.length_a   1.000
_cell.length_b   1.000
_cell.length_c   1.000
_cell.angle_alpha   90.00
_cell.angle_beta   90.00
_cell.angle_gamma   90.00
#
_symmetry.space_group_name_H-M   'P 1'
#
loop_
_entity.id
_entity.type
_entity.pdbx_description
1 polymer ?
#
loop_
_entity_poly.entity_id
_entity_poly.type
_entity_poly.pdbx_seq_one_letter_code
_entity_poly.pdbx_strand_id
1 'polypeptide(L)'
;MEKKNSLAISCSQICQSSLFQNTIIVTILLAGIVVGAQTYKDFSLQNVGILTLLDRIILTVFAVEALIKILAEGNRPLNYFKNPWNVFDFTIVAACLLEPFLSLGGTFLPVLRLARILRVLKLVTAIPKLQVLVSCLLKSLPSMFYVSILLFLLFYVYGTMAVFLYGENDPIHFRNLQTSILSLFRVVTLEDWTDVMYINMYGSNAYGYTSEDLSNWNPNSSASPLGASIFFVSFVLIGTMIVLNLVIGVIMNSMDESKEELSIRQEIQRRQEKEEPIRDGIDDLHKRMHEITEEMKVIKKMIEKH
;
A
#
# COMPACT_ATOMS: atom_id res chain seq x y z
N MET A 1 -13.61 5.93 -33.92
CA MET A 1 -12.30 6.43 -33.45
C MET A 1 -12.40 7.94 -33.30
N GLU A 2 -12.59 8.45 -32.06
CA GLU A 2 -12.62 9.91 -31.82
C GLU A 2 -11.20 10.47 -32.04
N LYS A 3 -11.11 11.55 -32.86
CA LYS A 3 -9.86 12.30 -33.07
C LYS A 3 -9.38 12.83 -31.71
N LYS A 4 -8.34 12.23 -31.10
CA LYS A 4 -7.66 12.85 -29.95
C LYS A 4 -7.12 14.21 -30.38
N ASN A 5 -7.39 15.24 -29.60
CA ASN A 5 -6.84 16.58 -29.81
C ASN A 5 -5.30 16.51 -29.89
N SER A 6 -4.69 17.30 -30.76
CA SER A 6 -3.21 17.38 -30.90
C SER A 6 -2.50 17.56 -29.55
N LEU A 7 -3.06 18.37 -28.66
CA LEU A 7 -2.57 18.58 -27.29
C LEU A 7 -2.58 17.29 -26.44
N ALA A 8 -3.62 16.47 -26.53
CA ALA A 8 -3.71 15.22 -25.78
C ALA A 8 -2.65 14.19 -26.24
N ILE A 9 -2.36 14.16 -27.54
CA ILE A 9 -1.32 13.29 -28.10
C ILE A 9 0.05 13.74 -27.60
N SER A 10 0.36 15.04 -27.62
CA SER A 10 1.63 15.57 -27.11
C SER A 10 1.79 15.33 -25.61
N CYS A 11 0.76 15.56 -24.79
CA CYS A 11 0.78 15.28 -23.36
C CYS A 11 1.00 13.77 -23.07
N SER A 12 0.36 12.89 -23.85
CA SER A 12 0.54 11.44 -23.72
C SER A 12 1.98 11.02 -24.04
N GLN A 13 2.60 11.60 -25.07
CA GLN A 13 4.00 11.36 -25.41
C GLN A 13 4.96 11.83 -24.31
N ILE A 14 4.69 13.00 -23.72
CA ILE A 14 5.46 13.52 -22.58
C ILE A 14 5.37 12.55 -21.39
N CYS A 15 4.17 12.09 -21.04
CA CYS A 15 3.98 11.15 -19.92
C CYS A 15 4.74 9.82 -20.11
N GLN A 16 4.92 9.35 -21.35
CA GLN A 16 5.63 8.12 -21.67
C GLN A 16 7.14 8.31 -21.81
N SER A 17 7.62 9.54 -21.84
CA SER A 17 9.03 9.87 -21.98
C SER A 17 9.82 9.46 -20.73
N SER A 18 10.95 8.79 -20.91
CA SER A 18 11.84 8.39 -19.80
C SER A 18 12.39 9.61 -19.05
N LEU A 19 12.62 10.72 -19.73
CA LEU A 19 13.06 11.97 -19.10
C LEU A 19 12.01 12.49 -18.12
N PHE A 20 10.74 12.52 -18.51
CA PHE A 20 9.66 12.96 -17.63
C PHE A 20 9.53 12.06 -16.41
N GLN A 21 9.50 10.74 -16.60
CA GLN A 21 9.41 9.78 -15.50
C GLN A 21 10.59 9.90 -14.53
N ASN A 22 11.81 9.99 -15.04
CA ASN A 22 13.01 10.15 -14.22
C ASN A 22 12.99 11.49 -13.45
N THR A 23 12.52 12.56 -14.08
CA THR A 23 12.39 13.88 -13.42
C THR A 23 11.41 13.80 -12.25
N ILE A 24 10.27 13.12 -12.41
CA ILE A 24 9.31 12.91 -11.32
C ILE A 24 9.94 12.09 -10.19
N ILE A 25 10.64 10.99 -10.49
CA ILE A 25 11.32 10.17 -9.47
C ILE A 25 12.35 11.02 -8.69
N VAL A 26 13.19 11.77 -9.38
CA VAL A 26 14.17 12.66 -8.74
C VAL A 26 13.49 13.71 -7.87
N THR A 27 12.38 14.29 -8.34
CA THR A 27 11.61 15.28 -7.57
C THR A 27 11.01 14.65 -6.30
N ILE A 28 10.52 13.40 -6.36
CA ILE A 28 10.03 12.69 -5.17
C ILE A 28 11.15 12.42 -4.16
N LEU A 29 12.32 12.00 -4.63
CA LEU A 29 13.48 11.77 -3.77
C LEU A 29 13.95 13.08 -3.11
N LEU A 30 13.99 14.18 -3.86
CA LEU A 30 14.29 15.50 -3.32
C LEU A 30 13.24 15.94 -2.29
N ALA A 31 11.96 15.68 -2.53
CA ALA A 31 10.90 15.94 -1.55
C ALA A 31 11.15 15.19 -0.23
N GLY A 32 11.56 13.91 -0.32
CA GLY A 32 11.93 13.11 0.86
C GLY A 32 13.10 13.70 1.63
N ILE A 33 14.15 14.14 0.93
CA ILE A 33 15.32 14.76 1.54
C ILE A 33 14.93 16.09 2.23
N VAL A 34 14.14 16.92 1.57
CA VAL A 34 13.68 18.21 2.13
C VAL A 34 12.84 17.99 3.38
N VAL A 35 11.90 17.06 3.37
CA VAL A 35 11.09 16.69 4.55
C VAL A 35 11.98 16.14 5.66
N GLY A 36 12.95 15.27 5.33
CA GLY A 36 13.94 14.78 6.29
C GLY A 36 14.75 15.91 6.92
N ALA A 37 15.23 16.86 6.13
CA ALA A 37 15.97 18.01 6.62
C ALA A 37 15.12 18.92 7.56
N GLN A 38 13.82 19.02 7.30
CA GLN A 38 12.88 19.77 8.15
C GLN A 38 12.68 19.17 9.54
N THR A 39 13.05 17.91 9.77
CA THR A 39 12.99 17.28 11.11
C THR A 39 14.07 17.81 12.06
N TYR A 40 15.16 18.35 11.54
CA TYR A 40 16.23 18.96 12.33
C TYR A 40 15.88 20.41 12.64
N LYS A 41 15.42 20.68 13.87
CA LYS A 41 14.88 21.99 14.28
C LYS A 41 15.83 23.15 14.01
N ASP A 42 17.10 23.05 14.40
CA ASP A 42 18.09 24.13 14.25
C ASP A 42 18.39 24.41 12.77
N PHE A 43 18.56 23.35 11.97
CA PHE A 43 18.77 23.46 10.53
C PHE A 43 17.56 24.08 9.84
N SER A 44 16.37 23.65 10.21
CA SER A 44 15.10 24.13 9.65
C SER A 44 14.90 25.62 9.95
N LEU A 45 15.20 26.07 11.16
CA LEU A 45 15.07 27.48 11.55
C LEU A 45 16.06 28.37 10.81
N GLN A 46 17.31 27.92 10.61
CA GLN A 46 18.32 28.68 9.89
C GLN A 46 18.03 28.75 8.37
N ASN A 47 17.37 27.78 7.79
CA ASN A 47 17.18 27.63 6.35
C ASN A 47 15.71 27.69 5.90
N VAL A 48 14.83 28.31 6.67
CA VAL A 48 13.37 28.38 6.40
C VAL A 48 13.07 28.85 4.98
N GLY A 49 13.77 29.89 4.49
CA GLY A 49 13.54 30.46 3.17
C GLY A 49 13.83 29.47 2.04
N ILE A 50 14.98 28.78 2.12
CA ILE A 50 15.41 27.80 1.11
C ILE A 50 14.47 26.58 1.12
N LEU A 51 14.16 26.04 2.29
CA LEU A 51 13.30 24.88 2.44
C LEU A 51 11.88 25.18 1.94
N THR A 52 11.34 26.37 2.22
CA THR A 52 10.03 26.80 1.72
C THR A 52 10.03 26.99 0.21
N LEU A 53 11.12 27.54 -0.37
CA LEU A 53 11.25 27.68 -1.82
C LEU A 53 11.29 26.32 -2.52
N LEU A 54 12.09 25.37 -1.99
CA LEU A 54 12.17 24.01 -2.52
C LEU A 54 10.82 23.30 -2.44
N ASP A 55 10.11 23.41 -1.32
CA ASP A 55 8.77 22.84 -1.17
C ASP A 55 7.79 23.37 -2.23
N ARG A 56 7.81 24.67 -2.50
CA ARG A 56 6.95 25.28 -3.54
C ARG A 56 7.32 24.80 -4.93
N ILE A 57 8.61 24.69 -5.26
CA ILE A 57 9.06 24.16 -6.54
C ILE A 57 8.59 22.71 -6.72
N ILE A 58 8.82 21.86 -5.72
CA ILE A 58 8.40 20.45 -5.73
C ILE A 58 6.89 20.33 -5.92
N LEU A 59 6.11 21.11 -5.17
CA LEU A 59 4.65 21.09 -5.28
C LEU A 59 4.18 21.55 -6.66
N THR A 60 4.83 22.57 -7.25
CA THR A 60 4.53 23.04 -8.60
C THR A 60 4.81 21.96 -9.63
N VAL A 61 5.93 21.26 -9.53
CA VAL A 61 6.25 20.13 -10.42
C VAL A 61 5.18 19.04 -10.35
N PHE A 62 4.73 18.67 -9.16
CA PHE A 62 3.68 17.67 -8.99
C PHE A 62 2.31 18.13 -9.49
N ALA A 63 1.98 19.42 -9.32
CA ALA A 63 0.76 19.98 -9.87
C ALA A 63 0.79 19.99 -11.41
N VAL A 64 1.91 20.34 -12.01
CA VAL A 64 2.11 20.29 -13.47
C VAL A 64 2.06 18.84 -13.98
N GLU A 65 2.67 17.89 -13.29
CA GLU A 65 2.58 16.46 -13.60
C GLU A 65 1.12 16.00 -13.65
N ALA A 66 0.34 16.29 -12.60
CA ALA A 66 -1.07 15.91 -12.53
C ALA A 66 -1.88 16.55 -13.67
N LEU A 67 -1.61 17.82 -13.96
CA LEU A 67 -2.26 18.54 -15.07
C LEU A 67 -1.95 17.88 -16.44
N ILE A 68 -0.68 17.57 -16.71
CA ILE A 68 -0.26 16.91 -17.95
C ILE A 68 -0.93 15.55 -18.09
N LYS A 69 -0.99 14.74 -17.02
CA LYS A 69 -1.66 13.44 -17.00
C LYS A 69 -3.17 13.57 -17.27
N ILE A 70 -3.83 14.58 -16.70
CA ILE A 70 -5.27 14.85 -16.94
C ILE A 70 -5.51 15.27 -18.40
N LEU A 71 -4.67 16.16 -18.94
CA LEU A 71 -4.77 16.64 -20.33
C LEU A 71 -4.46 15.52 -21.34
N ALA A 72 -3.64 14.55 -20.99
CA ALA A 72 -3.33 13.38 -21.83
C ALA A 72 -4.56 12.49 -22.10
N GLU A 73 -5.61 12.54 -21.24
CA GLU A 73 -6.87 11.82 -21.44
C GLU A 73 -7.77 12.48 -22.52
N GLY A 74 -7.44 13.70 -22.96
CA GLY A 74 -8.10 14.40 -24.06
C GLY A 74 -9.54 14.81 -23.75
N ASN A 75 -10.49 14.34 -24.55
CA ASN A 75 -11.90 14.76 -24.45
C ASN A 75 -12.62 14.24 -23.18
N ARG A 76 -12.03 13.34 -22.44
CA ARG A 76 -12.64 12.74 -21.23
C ARG A 76 -11.68 12.79 -20.03
N PRO A 77 -11.42 13.98 -19.46
CA PRO A 77 -10.48 14.15 -18.35
C PRO A 77 -10.85 13.32 -17.11
N LEU A 78 -12.15 12.99 -16.94
CA LEU A 78 -12.61 12.11 -15.86
C LEU A 78 -12.10 10.66 -15.96
N ASN A 79 -11.60 10.23 -17.12
CA ASN A 79 -10.98 8.92 -17.25
C ASN A 79 -9.69 8.81 -16.42
N TYR A 80 -9.00 9.92 -16.15
CA TYR A 80 -7.87 9.98 -15.23
C TYR A 80 -8.20 9.36 -13.87
N PHE A 81 -9.39 9.63 -13.34
CA PHE A 81 -9.84 9.14 -12.03
C PHE A 81 -10.33 7.68 -12.02
N LYS A 82 -10.38 7.02 -13.17
CA LYS A 82 -10.68 5.57 -13.23
C LYS A 82 -9.49 4.72 -12.79
N ASN A 83 -8.27 5.24 -12.90
CA ASN A 83 -7.09 4.55 -12.43
C ASN A 83 -6.86 4.89 -10.93
N PRO A 84 -6.91 3.90 -10.01
CA PRO A 84 -6.74 4.14 -8.58
C PRO A 84 -5.38 4.78 -8.24
N TRP A 85 -4.33 4.50 -9.00
CA TRP A 85 -3.01 5.11 -8.81
C TRP A 85 -3.00 6.60 -9.14
N ASN A 86 -3.73 7.01 -10.16
CA ASN A 86 -3.89 8.42 -10.49
C ASN A 86 -4.71 9.17 -9.44
N VAL A 87 -5.76 8.50 -8.90
CA VAL A 87 -6.55 9.06 -7.78
C VAL A 87 -5.67 9.26 -6.55
N PHE A 88 -4.83 8.28 -6.22
CA PHE A 88 -3.89 8.36 -5.11
C PHE A 88 -2.92 9.54 -5.28
N ASP A 89 -2.28 9.66 -6.45
CA ASP A 89 -1.39 10.78 -6.77
C ASP A 89 -2.09 12.13 -6.65
N PHE A 90 -3.29 12.24 -7.23
CA PHE A 90 -4.08 13.46 -7.20
C PHE A 90 -4.47 13.85 -5.77
N THR A 91 -4.87 12.88 -4.95
CA THR A 91 -5.25 13.12 -3.54
C THR A 91 -4.08 13.72 -2.74
N ILE A 92 -2.87 13.20 -2.93
CA ILE A 92 -1.67 13.74 -2.28
C ILE A 92 -1.41 15.18 -2.71
N VAL A 93 -1.45 15.45 -4.02
CA VAL A 93 -1.21 16.80 -4.56
C VAL A 93 -2.29 17.77 -4.09
N ALA A 94 -3.56 17.37 -4.14
CA ALA A 94 -4.68 18.17 -3.69
C ALA A 94 -4.59 18.51 -2.19
N ALA A 95 -4.25 17.53 -1.34
CA ALA A 95 -4.05 17.75 0.08
C ALA A 95 -2.94 18.79 0.36
N CYS A 96 -1.83 18.73 -0.39
CA CYS A 96 -0.74 19.71 -0.28
C CYS A 96 -1.13 21.10 -0.79
N LEU A 97 -1.95 21.19 -1.84
CA LEU A 97 -2.41 22.47 -2.40
C LEU A 97 -3.46 23.14 -1.50
N LEU A 98 -4.27 22.36 -0.79
CA LEU A 98 -5.29 22.86 0.14
C LEU A 98 -4.73 23.35 1.47
N GLU A 99 -3.51 22.94 1.83
CA GLU A 99 -2.87 23.33 3.11
C GLU A 99 -2.91 24.84 3.38
N PRO A 100 -2.55 25.75 2.43
CA PRO A 100 -2.56 27.18 2.67
C PRO A 100 -3.97 27.75 2.93
N PHE A 101 -5.00 27.15 2.31
CA PHE A 101 -6.38 27.60 2.42
C PHE A 101 -7.06 27.14 3.71
N LEU A 102 -6.72 25.94 4.18
CA LEU A 102 -7.28 25.36 5.41
C LEU A 102 -6.57 25.86 6.69
N SER A 103 -5.41 26.49 6.55
CA SER A 103 -4.65 27.07 7.68
C SER A 103 -5.36 28.24 8.36
N LEU A 104 -6.44 28.77 7.78
CA LEU A 104 -7.26 29.84 8.35
C LEU A 104 -8.13 29.42 9.54
N GLY A 105 -8.24 28.10 9.85
CA GLY A 105 -9.13 27.53 10.88
C GLY A 105 -8.46 26.89 12.11
N GLY A 106 -7.15 26.98 12.28
CA GLY A 106 -6.42 26.73 13.56
C GLY A 106 -6.20 25.28 14.00
N THR A 107 -7.18 24.41 14.04
CA THR A 107 -7.09 23.08 14.73
C THR A 107 -6.47 21.97 13.88
N PHE A 108 -6.57 22.06 12.55
CA PHE A 108 -6.12 21.00 11.62
C PHE A 108 -4.70 21.21 11.04
N LEU A 109 -4.04 22.30 11.38
CA LEU A 109 -2.69 22.67 10.91
C LEU A 109 -1.64 21.54 11.05
N PRO A 110 -1.55 20.83 12.19
CA PRO A 110 -0.56 19.75 12.32
C PRO A 110 -0.83 18.59 11.33
N VAL A 111 -2.12 18.25 11.10
CA VAL A 111 -2.51 17.17 10.19
C VAL A 111 -2.18 17.51 8.73
N LEU A 112 -2.42 18.74 8.33
CA LEU A 112 -2.09 19.21 6.96
C LEU A 112 -0.58 19.22 6.68
N ARG A 113 0.24 19.50 7.70
CA ARG A 113 1.70 19.34 7.58
C ARG A 113 2.11 17.90 7.28
N LEU A 114 1.36 16.90 7.80
CA LEU A 114 1.61 15.50 7.48
C LEU A 114 1.38 15.19 6.00
N ALA A 115 0.51 15.94 5.29
CA ALA A 115 0.31 15.78 3.85
C ALA A 115 1.61 15.98 3.05
N ARG A 116 2.52 16.82 3.54
CA ARG A 116 3.85 17.00 2.92
C ARG A 116 4.68 15.72 2.95
N ILE A 117 4.59 14.96 4.03
CA ILE A 117 5.29 13.68 4.19
C ILE A 117 4.71 12.65 3.21
N LEU A 118 3.38 12.66 3.02
CA LEU A 118 2.70 11.72 2.12
C LEU A 118 3.16 11.83 0.66
N ARG A 119 3.74 12.98 0.25
CA ARG A 119 4.26 13.12 -1.12
C ARG A 119 5.38 12.13 -1.45
N VAL A 120 6.12 11.62 -0.44
CA VAL A 120 7.14 10.58 -0.64
C VAL A 120 6.49 9.26 -1.08
N LEU A 121 5.23 9.01 -0.68
CA LEU A 121 4.48 7.82 -1.10
C LEU A 121 4.20 7.80 -2.61
N LYS A 122 4.30 8.93 -3.31
CA LYS A 122 4.25 8.98 -4.78
C LYS A 122 5.34 8.13 -5.44
N LEU A 123 6.39 7.74 -4.69
CA LEU A 123 7.40 6.80 -5.19
C LEU A 123 6.78 5.45 -5.57
N VAL A 124 5.70 5.05 -4.90
CA VAL A 124 4.97 3.82 -5.20
C VAL A 124 4.35 3.90 -6.62
N THR A 125 3.78 5.06 -6.97
CA THR A 125 3.16 5.26 -8.29
C THR A 125 4.17 5.54 -9.39
N ALA A 126 5.35 6.09 -9.04
CA ALA A 126 6.41 6.39 -9.99
C ALA A 126 7.23 5.14 -10.40
N ILE A 127 7.28 4.11 -9.55
CA ILE A 127 8.07 2.89 -9.81
C ILE A 127 7.13 1.70 -10.08
N PRO A 128 7.06 1.18 -11.34
CA PRO A 128 6.13 0.10 -11.69
C PRO A 128 6.27 -1.17 -10.83
N LYS A 129 7.51 -1.52 -10.43
CA LYS A 129 7.76 -2.67 -9.56
C LYS A 129 7.12 -2.50 -8.18
N LEU A 130 7.13 -1.28 -7.62
CA LEU A 130 6.48 -0.98 -6.34
C LEU A 130 4.95 -1.00 -6.48
N GLN A 131 4.41 -0.50 -7.60
CA GLN A 131 2.97 -0.59 -7.89
C GLN A 131 2.48 -2.04 -7.88
N VAL A 132 3.20 -2.93 -8.56
CA VAL A 132 2.86 -4.36 -8.59
C VAL A 132 2.87 -4.93 -7.18
N LEU A 133 3.92 -4.67 -6.41
CA LEU A 133 4.08 -5.18 -5.05
C LEU A 133 2.94 -4.72 -4.12
N VAL A 134 2.62 -3.43 -4.14
CA VAL A 134 1.52 -2.87 -3.35
C VAL A 134 0.16 -3.36 -3.86
N SER A 135 -0.02 -3.51 -5.18
CA SER A 135 -1.25 -4.08 -5.75
C SER A 135 -1.49 -5.52 -5.27
N CYS A 136 -0.44 -6.35 -5.23
CA CYS A 136 -0.54 -7.71 -4.69
C CYS A 136 -0.94 -7.71 -3.21
N LEU A 137 -0.33 -6.83 -2.40
CA LEU A 137 -0.70 -6.68 -0.99
C LEU A 137 -2.17 -6.26 -0.82
N LEU A 138 -2.62 -5.26 -1.59
CA LEU A 138 -4.01 -4.77 -1.51
C LEU A 138 -5.03 -5.82 -2.00
N LYS A 139 -4.68 -6.63 -2.99
CA LYS A 139 -5.53 -7.73 -3.48
C LYS A 139 -5.71 -8.84 -2.45
N SER A 140 -4.75 -9.06 -1.55
CA SER A 140 -4.87 -10.06 -0.48
C SER A 140 -5.78 -9.63 0.67
N LEU A 141 -6.06 -8.31 0.85
CA LEU A 141 -6.88 -7.79 1.95
C LEU A 141 -8.31 -8.35 1.99
N PRO A 142 -9.05 -8.49 0.86
CA PRO A 142 -10.43 -8.98 0.90
C PRO A 142 -10.57 -10.38 1.50
N SER A 143 -9.63 -11.27 1.26
CA SER A 143 -9.64 -12.64 1.81
C SER A 143 -9.46 -12.67 3.33
N MET A 144 -8.81 -11.64 3.88
CA MET A 144 -8.54 -11.51 5.31
C MET A 144 -9.66 -10.80 6.09
N PHE A 145 -10.63 -10.20 5.37
CA PHE A 145 -11.63 -9.31 5.97
C PHE A 145 -12.46 -10.01 7.06
N TYR A 146 -12.93 -11.23 6.82
CA TYR A 146 -13.73 -11.97 7.81
C TYR A 146 -12.95 -12.34 9.06
N VAL A 147 -11.67 -12.70 8.90
CA VAL A 147 -10.79 -13.01 10.03
C VAL A 147 -10.47 -11.75 10.84
N SER A 148 -10.31 -10.61 10.15
CA SER A 148 -10.12 -9.31 10.81
C SER A 148 -11.36 -8.88 11.60
N ILE A 149 -12.58 -9.15 11.12
CA ILE A 149 -13.81 -8.91 11.87
C ILE A 149 -13.85 -9.79 13.13
N LEU A 150 -13.50 -11.06 13.02
CA LEU A 150 -13.45 -11.98 14.17
C LEU A 150 -12.44 -11.49 15.20
N LEU A 151 -11.27 -11.06 14.77
CA LEU A 151 -10.24 -10.50 15.64
C LEU A 151 -10.74 -9.21 16.34
N PHE A 152 -11.37 -8.31 15.57
CA PHE A 152 -11.94 -7.09 16.13
C PHE A 152 -13.02 -7.39 17.18
N LEU A 153 -13.89 -8.38 16.92
CA LEU A 153 -14.89 -8.81 17.89
C LEU A 153 -14.24 -9.36 19.16
N LEU A 154 -13.17 -10.15 19.03
CA LEU A 154 -12.40 -10.64 20.18
C LEU A 154 -11.85 -9.48 21.02
N PHE A 155 -11.21 -8.49 20.37
CA PHE A 155 -10.69 -7.31 21.04
C PHE A 155 -11.80 -6.52 21.75
N TYR A 156 -12.95 -6.37 21.11
CA TYR A 156 -14.07 -5.64 21.70
C TYR A 156 -14.61 -6.34 22.95
N VAL A 157 -14.85 -7.65 22.88
CA VAL A 157 -15.39 -8.43 24.00
C VAL A 157 -14.39 -8.47 25.15
N TYR A 158 -13.15 -8.88 24.91
CA TYR A 158 -12.12 -8.91 25.95
C TYR A 158 -11.75 -7.50 26.43
N GLY A 159 -11.73 -6.52 25.55
CA GLY A 159 -11.47 -5.12 25.92
C GLY A 159 -12.52 -4.57 26.89
N THR A 160 -13.79 -4.83 26.61
CA THR A 160 -14.88 -4.44 27.50
C THR A 160 -14.81 -5.18 28.83
N MET A 161 -14.57 -6.49 28.80
CA MET A 161 -14.39 -7.28 30.03
C MET A 161 -13.21 -6.75 30.86
N ALA A 162 -12.08 -6.44 30.22
CA ALA A 162 -10.89 -5.94 30.92
C ALA A 162 -11.13 -4.60 31.61
N VAL A 163 -11.90 -3.68 30.97
CA VAL A 163 -12.29 -2.41 31.62
C VAL A 163 -13.07 -2.66 32.91
N PHE A 164 -14.05 -3.57 32.87
CA PHE A 164 -14.87 -3.86 34.05
C PHE A 164 -14.13 -4.66 35.12
N LEU A 165 -13.25 -5.57 34.74
CA LEU A 165 -12.54 -6.44 35.69
C LEU A 165 -11.29 -5.78 36.29
N TYR A 166 -10.58 -5.00 35.46
CA TYR A 166 -9.23 -4.53 35.81
C TYR A 166 -9.06 -3.01 35.75
N GLY A 167 -10.06 -2.26 35.26
CA GLY A 167 -9.93 -0.81 35.07
C GLY A 167 -9.66 -0.02 36.34
N GLU A 168 -10.15 -0.48 37.52
CA GLU A 168 -9.85 0.13 38.80
C GLU A 168 -8.47 -0.24 39.33
N ASN A 169 -8.04 -1.50 39.15
CA ASN A 169 -6.73 -1.98 39.58
C ASN A 169 -5.60 -1.47 38.67
N ASP A 170 -5.85 -1.46 37.35
CA ASP A 170 -4.84 -1.14 36.34
C ASP A 170 -5.36 -0.07 35.34
N PRO A 171 -5.55 1.18 35.82
CA PRO A 171 -6.05 2.26 34.96
C PRO A 171 -5.10 2.67 33.83
N ILE A 172 -3.81 2.37 33.91
CA ILE A 172 -2.89 2.63 32.81
C ILE A 172 -3.28 1.82 31.58
N HIS A 173 -3.63 0.55 31.77
CA HIS A 173 -3.93 -0.36 30.68
C HIS A 173 -5.43 -0.47 30.36
N PHE A 174 -6.33 -0.33 31.35
CA PHE A 174 -7.74 -0.70 31.22
C PHE A 174 -8.76 0.37 31.66
N ARG A 175 -8.38 1.64 31.82
CA ARG A 175 -9.31 2.71 32.28
C ARG A 175 -10.51 2.94 31.37
N ASN A 176 -10.40 2.64 30.08
CA ASN A 176 -11.46 2.73 29.09
C ASN A 176 -11.25 1.77 27.93
N LEU A 177 -12.26 1.59 27.08
CA LEU A 177 -12.22 0.66 25.96
C LEU A 177 -11.07 0.94 24.98
N GLN A 178 -10.77 2.20 24.71
CA GLN A 178 -9.71 2.57 23.76
C GLN A 178 -8.32 2.15 24.28
N THR A 179 -8.00 2.44 25.55
CA THR A 179 -6.73 2.01 26.15
C THR A 179 -6.68 0.51 26.33
N SER A 180 -7.81 -0.12 26.67
CA SER A 180 -7.91 -1.58 26.79
C SER A 180 -7.63 -2.29 25.46
N ILE A 181 -8.22 -1.85 24.36
CA ILE A 181 -7.94 -2.41 23.03
C ILE A 181 -6.46 -2.26 22.67
N LEU A 182 -5.85 -1.11 22.96
CA LEU A 182 -4.43 -0.87 22.70
C LEU A 182 -3.54 -1.80 23.54
N SER A 183 -3.87 -2.00 24.81
CA SER A 183 -3.15 -2.91 25.70
C SER A 183 -3.32 -4.37 25.27
N LEU A 184 -4.53 -4.77 24.88
CA LEU A 184 -4.75 -6.11 24.35
C LEU A 184 -4.06 -6.34 23.00
N PHE A 185 -3.92 -5.30 22.17
CA PHE A 185 -3.12 -5.39 20.95
C PHE A 185 -1.65 -5.72 21.28
N ARG A 186 -1.08 -5.08 22.28
CA ARG A 186 0.25 -5.41 22.81
C ARG A 186 0.29 -6.86 23.31
N VAL A 187 -0.71 -7.29 24.09
CA VAL A 187 -0.81 -8.65 24.62
C VAL A 187 -0.88 -9.72 23.51
N VAL A 188 -1.66 -9.50 22.45
CA VAL A 188 -1.81 -10.48 21.35
C VAL A 188 -0.55 -10.60 20.50
N THR A 189 0.28 -9.55 20.44
CA THR A 189 1.60 -9.60 19.81
C THR A 189 2.66 -10.27 20.69
N LEU A 190 2.26 -10.78 21.85
CA LEU A 190 3.09 -11.45 22.87
C LEU A 190 4.14 -10.55 23.53
N GLU A 191 3.97 -9.23 23.41
CA GLU A 191 4.88 -8.28 24.03
C GLU A 191 4.38 -7.92 25.43
N ASP A 192 5.23 -8.13 26.45
CA ASP A 192 5.01 -7.85 27.86
C ASP A 192 3.65 -8.32 28.42
N TRP A 193 3.04 -9.32 27.78
CA TRP A 193 1.72 -9.80 28.19
C TRP A 193 1.71 -10.36 29.60
N THR A 194 2.82 -10.94 30.03
CA THR A 194 3.01 -11.47 31.38
C THR A 194 3.04 -10.37 32.43
N ASP A 195 3.65 -9.22 32.13
CA ASP A 195 3.72 -8.10 33.06
C ASP A 195 2.34 -7.48 33.28
N VAL A 196 1.58 -7.27 32.21
CA VAL A 196 0.19 -6.81 32.32
C VAL A 196 -0.67 -7.81 33.08
N MET A 197 -0.46 -9.12 32.89
CA MET A 197 -1.11 -10.16 33.65
C MET A 197 -0.73 -10.09 35.12
N TYR A 198 0.57 -9.96 35.46
CA TYR A 198 1.05 -9.95 36.85
C TYR A 198 0.57 -8.72 37.63
N ILE A 199 0.44 -7.56 37.00
CA ILE A 199 -0.20 -6.38 37.62
C ILE A 199 -1.59 -6.74 38.13
N ASN A 200 -2.36 -7.50 37.34
CA ASN A 200 -3.72 -7.88 37.68
C ASN A 200 -3.81 -9.16 38.56
N MET A 201 -2.75 -9.97 38.57
CA MET A 201 -2.65 -11.11 39.47
C MET A 201 -2.32 -10.69 40.91
N TYR A 202 -1.37 -9.77 41.09
CA TYR A 202 -0.82 -9.42 42.38
C TYR A 202 -1.33 -8.08 42.91
N GLY A 203 -1.96 -7.28 42.06
CA GLY A 203 -2.42 -5.91 42.34
C GLY A 203 -1.36 -4.87 42.03
N SER A 204 -1.81 -3.70 41.55
CA SER A 204 -0.97 -2.58 41.12
C SER A 204 -0.05 -2.03 42.21
N ASN A 205 -0.42 -2.16 43.49
CA ASN A 205 0.44 -1.74 44.60
C ASN A 205 1.62 -2.71 44.85
N ALA A 206 1.52 -3.97 44.40
CA ALA A 206 2.51 -5.00 44.64
C ALA A 206 3.41 -5.23 43.43
N TYR A 207 2.94 -4.96 42.24
CA TYR A 207 3.68 -5.24 41.01
C TYR A 207 3.42 -4.18 39.90
N GLY A 208 4.45 -3.79 39.20
CA GLY A 208 4.40 -3.07 37.92
C GLY A 208 4.22 -1.56 38.01
N TYR A 209 3.66 -1.01 39.09
CA TYR A 209 3.45 0.41 39.27
C TYR A 209 4.57 1.07 40.08
N THR A 210 5.09 2.19 39.62
CA THR A 210 6.00 3.01 40.39
C THR A 210 5.24 3.88 41.40
N SER A 211 5.95 4.47 42.37
CA SER A 211 5.35 5.41 43.32
C SER A 211 4.73 6.63 42.63
N GLU A 212 5.28 7.05 41.50
CA GLU A 212 4.74 8.13 40.69
C GLU A 212 3.43 7.72 39.99
N ASP A 213 3.38 6.50 39.42
CA ASP A 213 2.19 5.95 38.80
C ASP A 213 1.03 5.83 39.81
N LEU A 214 1.33 5.32 41.02
CA LEU A 214 0.33 5.23 42.09
C LEU A 214 -0.21 6.61 42.49
N SER A 215 0.64 7.64 42.51
CA SER A 215 0.22 8.99 42.81
C SER A 215 -0.65 9.61 41.70
N ASN A 216 -0.26 9.38 40.44
CA ASN A 216 -0.93 10.00 39.28
C ASN A 216 -2.26 9.32 38.94
N TRP A 217 -2.35 8.01 39.10
CA TRP A 217 -3.52 7.22 38.67
C TRP A 217 -4.43 6.79 39.83
N ASN A 218 -3.95 6.84 41.07
CA ASN A 218 -4.66 6.44 42.29
C ASN A 218 -5.48 5.15 42.13
N PRO A 219 -4.86 4.03 41.72
CA PRO A 219 -5.57 2.78 41.43
C PRO A 219 -6.17 2.19 42.71
N ASN A 220 -7.36 1.59 42.59
CA ASN A 220 -7.94 0.75 43.63
C ASN A 220 -7.35 -0.68 43.50
N SER A 221 -6.19 -0.89 44.12
CA SER A 221 -5.42 -2.10 43.95
C SER A 221 -6.18 -3.34 44.44
N SER A 222 -6.37 -4.29 43.55
CA SER A 222 -7.01 -5.58 43.84
C SER A 222 -6.27 -6.71 43.12
N ALA A 223 -6.00 -7.78 43.87
CA ALA A 223 -5.32 -8.97 43.34
C ALA A 223 -6.36 -10.02 42.90
N SER A 224 -6.22 -10.51 41.68
CA SER A 224 -7.03 -11.60 41.14
C SER A 224 -6.18 -12.67 40.47
N PRO A 225 -5.43 -13.49 41.21
CA PRO A 225 -4.46 -14.39 40.62
C PRO A 225 -5.06 -15.38 39.62
N LEU A 226 -6.15 -16.06 40.00
CA LEU A 226 -6.83 -17.01 39.11
C LEU A 226 -7.56 -16.35 37.98
N GLY A 227 -8.29 -15.24 38.25
CA GLY A 227 -9.07 -14.50 37.27
C GLY A 227 -8.18 -13.90 36.17
N ALA A 228 -7.10 -13.22 36.55
CA ALA A 228 -6.14 -12.65 35.61
C ALA A 228 -5.45 -13.73 34.77
N SER A 229 -5.01 -14.83 35.41
CA SER A 229 -4.38 -15.93 34.66
C SER A 229 -5.30 -16.52 33.60
N ILE A 230 -6.56 -16.84 33.96
CA ILE A 230 -7.53 -17.38 33.00
C ILE A 230 -7.84 -16.37 31.89
N PHE A 231 -8.05 -15.09 32.24
CA PHE A 231 -8.36 -14.04 31.27
C PHE A 231 -7.23 -13.88 30.24
N PHE A 232 -6.01 -13.61 30.71
CA PHE A 232 -4.89 -13.32 29.79
C PHE A 232 -4.43 -14.55 29.01
N VAL A 233 -4.37 -15.73 29.64
CA VAL A 233 -4.00 -16.96 28.94
C VAL A 233 -5.05 -17.32 27.88
N SER A 234 -6.35 -17.23 28.18
CA SER A 234 -7.39 -17.49 27.18
C SER A 234 -7.36 -16.48 26.05
N PHE A 235 -7.13 -15.20 26.33
CA PHE A 235 -7.01 -14.17 25.29
C PHE A 235 -5.80 -14.41 24.39
N VAL A 236 -4.63 -14.72 24.97
CA VAL A 236 -3.41 -15.01 24.20
C VAL A 236 -3.60 -16.25 23.33
N LEU A 237 -4.14 -17.35 23.88
CA LEU A 237 -4.36 -18.58 23.10
C LEU A 237 -5.31 -18.37 21.95
N ILE A 238 -6.46 -17.73 22.17
CA ILE A 238 -7.47 -17.48 21.12
C ILE A 238 -6.94 -16.45 20.13
N GLY A 239 -6.37 -15.35 20.61
CA GLY A 239 -5.86 -14.25 19.79
C GLY A 239 -4.71 -14.69 18.88
N THR A 240 -3.71 -15.38 19.43
CA THR A 240 -2.60 -15.89 18.63
C THR A 240 -3.05 -16.94 17.62
N MET A 241 -4.01 -17.80 17.97
CA MET A 241 -4.58 -18.77 17.02
C MET A 241 -5.25 -18.07 15.84
N ILE A 242 -6.02 -16.98 16.08
CA ILE A 242 -6.64 -16.20 15.04
C ILE A 242 -5.59 -15.50 14.17
N VAL A 243 -4.57 -14.87 14.77
CA VAL A 243 -3.49 -14.19 14.07
C VAL A 243 -2.66 -15.17 13.22
N LEU A 244 -2.32 -16.33 13.75
CA LEU A 244 -1.61 -17.37 12.99
C LEU A 244 -2.42 -17.87 11.81
N ASN A 245 -3.74 -18.09 11.98
CA ASN A 245 -4.62 -18.47 10.88
C ASN A 245 -4.71 -17.37 9.81
N LEU A 246 -4.68 -16.10 10.22
CA LEU A 246 -4.62 -14.96 9.30
C LEU A 246 -3.33 -15.01 8.46
N VAL A 247 -2.16 -15.18 9.09
CA VAL A 247 -0.85 -15.28 8.42
C VAL A 247 -0.81 -16.48 7.46
N ILE A 248 -1.28 -17.64 7.91
CA ILE A 248 -1.37 -18.85 7.07
C ILE A 248 -2.28 -18.60 5.86
N GLY A 249 -3.43 -17.96 6.06
CA GLY A 249 -4.35 -17.60 4.98
C GLY A 249 -3.72 -16.70 3.91
N VAL A 250 -2.90 -15.71 4.32
CA VAL A 250 -2.15 -14.86 3.39
C VAL A 250 -1.13 -15.67 2.59
N ILE A 251 -0.36 -16.51 3.27
CA ILE A 251 0.66 -17.34 2.61
C ILE A 251 0.02 -18.30 1.61
N MET A 252 -1.08 -18.96 1.98
CA MET A 252 -1.79 -19.88 1.10
C MET A 252 -2.34 -19.18 -0.14
N ASN A 253 -2.98 -18.01 0.02
CA ASN A 253 -3.48 -17.24 -1.14
C ASN A 253 -2.35 -16.82 -2.08
N SER A 254 -1.21 -16.38 -1.55
CA SER A 254 -0.04 -16.01 -2.37
C SER A 254 0.56 -17.21 -3.11
N MET A 255 0.53 -18.40 -2.47
CA MET A 255 0.96 -19.64 -3.12
C MET A 255 0.01 -20.08 -4.23
N ASP A 256 -1.30 -19.93 -4.03
CA ASP A 256 -2.32 -20.31 -5.03
C ASP A 256 -2.25 -19.39 -6.25
N GLU A 257 -2.11 -18.07 -6.07
CA GLU A 257 -1.85 -17.12 -7.16
C GLU A 257 -0.57 -17.47 -7.94
N SER A 258 0.51 -17.82 -7.24
CA SER A 258 1.78 -18.21 -7.87
C SER A 258 1.65 -19.50 -8.68
N LYS A 259 0.88 -20.49 -8.17
CA LYS A 259 0.60 -21.75 -8.89
C LYS A 259 -0.25 -21.50 -10.14
N GLU A 260 -1.26 -20.62 -10.04
CA GLU A 260 -2.11 -20.26 -11.17
C GLU A 260 -1.30 -19.56 -12.27
N GLU A 261 -0.45 -18.60 -11.90
CA GLU A 261 0.46 -17.95 -12.86
C GLU A 261 1.42 -18.93 -13.54
N LEU A 262 1.98 -19.88 -12.77
CA LEU A 262 2.87 -20.90 -13.32
C LEU A 262 2.10 -21.84 -14.28
N SER A 263 0.88 -22.23 -13.94
CA SER A 263 0.04 -23.08 -14.81
C SER A 263 -0.30 -22.39 -16.12
N ILE A 264 -0.66 -21.09 -16.06
CA ILE A 264 -0.93 -20.27 -17.24
C ILE A 264 0.32 -20.15 -18.13
N ARG A 265 1.48 -19.86 -17.53
CA ARG A 265 2.76 -19.78 -18.27
C ARG A 265 3.11 -21.09 -18.96
N GLN A 266 2.94 -22.23 -18.27
CA GLN A 266 3.18 -23.55 -18.84
C GLN A 266 2.20 -23.87 -19.99
N GLU A 267 0.94 -23.47 -19.88
CA GLU A 267 -0.04 -23.65 -20.93
C GLU A 267 0.28 -22.78 -22.17
N ILE A 268 0.68 -21.52 -21.97
CA ILE A 268 1.14 -20.64 -23.07
C ILE A 268 2.36 -21.24 -23.76
N GLN A 269 3.35 -21.70 -22.99
CA GLN A 269 4.54 -22.32 -23.54
C GLN A 269 4.23 -23.58 -24.34
N ARG A 270 3.35 -24.45 -23.83
CA ARG A 270 2.88 -25.66 -24.57
C ARG A 270 2.13 -25.31 -25.86
N ARG A 271 1.37 -24.21 -25.88
CA ARG A 271 0.71 -23.74 -27.09
C ARG A 271 1.71 -23.24 -28.12
N GLN A 272 2.71 -22.46 -27.70
CA GLN A 272 3.80 -21.99 -28.56
C GLN A 272 4.59 -23.14 -29.14
N GLU A 273 4.97 -24.13 -28.33
CA GLU A 273 5.69 -25.34 -28.80
C GLU A 273 4.88 -26.18 -29.80
N LYS A 274 3.54 -26.12 -29.76
CA LYS A 274 2.67 -26.80 -30.75
C LYS A 274 2.46 -25.98 -32.01
N GLU A 275 2.50 -24.65 -31.92
CA GLU A 275 2.31 -23.75 -33.06
C GLU A 275 3.58 -23.62 -33.91
N GLU A 276 4.77 -23.73 -33.32
CA GLU A 276 6.05 -23.62 -34.01
C GLU A 276 6.22 -24.64 -35.16
N PRO A 277 6.00 -25.93 -34.95
CA PRO A 277 6.11 -26.91 -36.06
C PRO A 277 5.07 -26.71 -37.16
N ILE A 278 3.88 -26.21 -36.82
CA ILE A 278 2.81 -25.92 -37.81
C ILE A 278 3.23 -24.73 -38.68
N ARG A 279 3.79 -23.72 -38.06
CA ARG A 279 4.27 -22.51 -38.75
C ARG A 279 5.43 -22.83 -39.69
N ASP A 280 6.38 -23.62 -39.23
CA ASP A 280 7.51 -24.07 -40.04
C ASP A 280 7.03 -24.94 -41.25
N GLY A 281 6.02 -25.79 -41.04
CA GLY A 281 5.38 -26.56 -42.10
C GLY A 281 4.64 -25.69 -43.14
N ILE A 282 3.99 -24.61 -42.69
CA ILE A 282 3.32 -23.65 -43.59
C ILE A 282 4.35 -22.86 -44.39
N ASP A 283 5.46 -22.46 -43.79
CA ASP A 283 6.51 -21.72 -44.47
C ASP A 283 7.23 -22.59 -45.51
N ASP A 284 7.46 -23.88 -45.22
CA ASP A 284 7.99 -24.87 -46.22
C ASP A 284 7.01 -25.08 -47.38
N LEU A 285 5.72 -25.21 -47.12
CA LEU A 285 4.69 -25.29 -48.14
C LEU A 285 4.61 -24.04 -49.02
N HIS A 286 4.73 -22.83 -48.44
CA HIS A 286 4.78 -21.59 -49.20
C HIS A 286 6.01 -21.55 -50.14
N LYS A 287 7.16 -21.98 -49.65
CA LYS A 287 8.39 -22.02 -50.44
C LYS A 287 8.25 -22.98 -51.63
N ARG A 288 7.75 -24.19 -51.42
CA ARG A 288 7.47 -25.18 -52.51
C ARG A 288 6.45 -24.66 -53.52
N MET A 289 5.38 -24.02 -53.07
CA MET A 289 4.40 -23.38 -53.97
C MET A 289 5.06 -22.31 -54.84
N HIS A 290 5.97 -21.53 -54.28
CA HIS A 290 6.66 -20.50 -55.05
C HIS A 290 7.60 -21.11 -56.10
N GLU A 291 8.34 -22.18 -55.76
CA GLU A 291 9.19 -22.93 -56.68
C GLU A 291 8.38 -23.53 -57.84
N ILE A 292 7.27 -24.20 -57.55
CA ILE A 292 6.36 -24.76 -58.60
C ILE A 292 5.80 -23.63 -59.47
N THR A 293 5.46 -22.49 -58.93
CA THR A 293 4.96 -21.33 -59.70
C THR A 293 5.99 -20.78 -60.66
N GLU A 294 7.25 -20.74 -60.28
CA GLU A 294 8.36 -20.30 -61.15
C GLU A 294 8.64 -21.34 -62.25
N GLU A 295 8.61 -22.65 -61.93
CA GLU A 295 8.73 -23.70 -62.93
C GLU A 295 7.62 -23.65 -63.95
N MET A 296 6.37 -23.44 -63.52
CA MET A 296 5.21 -23.27 -64.43
C MET A 296 5.38 -22.06 -65.36
N LYS A 297 5.95 -20.95 -64.85
CA LYS A 297 6.24 -19.78 -65.69
C LYS A 297 7.29 -20.08 -66.77
N VAL A 298 8.31 -20.88 -66.44
CA VAL A 298 9.34 -21.33 -67.41
C VAL A 298 8.71 -22.23 -68.48
N ILE A 299 7.92 -23.23 -68.09
CA ILE A 299 7.23 -24.14 -69.02
C ILE A 299 6.27 -23.34 -69.94
N LYS A 300 5.52 -22.37 -69.39
CA LYS A 300 4.62 -21.53 -70.18
C LYS A 300 5.40 -20.73 -71.24
N LYS A 301 6.55 -20.16 -70.86
CA LYS A 301 7.46 -19.46 -71.81
C LYS A 301 8.01 -20.36 -72.90
N MET A 302 8.27 -21.65 -72.64
CA MET A 302 8.72 -22.64 -73.63
C MET A 302 7.60 -22.98 -74.60
N ILE A 303 6.37 -23.14 -74.13
CA ILE A 303 5.19 -23.43 -74.99
C ILE A 303 4.86 -22.22 -75.91
N GLU A 304 4.99 -20.98 -75.41
CA GLU A 304 4.75 -19.78 -76.19
C GLU A 304 5.84 -19.49 -77.28
N LYS A 305 6.94 -20.22 -77.25
CA LYS A 305 8.05 -20.08 -78.17
C LYS A 305 8.01 -21.09 -79.34
N HIS A 306 7.13 -22.08 -79.26
CA HIS A 306 6.84 -23.06 -80.33
C HIS A 306 5.46 -22.76 -80.92
#